data_19eec5018ee28676b0513b41622d58bf
#
_entry.id   19eec5018ee28676b0513b41622d58bf
#
_cell.length_a   1.000
_cell.length_b   1.000
_cell.length_c   1.000
_cell.angle_alpha   90.00
_cell.angle_beta   90.00
_cell.angle_gamma   90.00
#
_symmetry.space_group_name_H-M   'P 1'
#
loop_
_entity.id
_entity.type
_entity.pdbx_description
1 polymer ?
#
loop_
_entity_poly.entity_id
_entity_poly.type
_entity_poly.pdbx_seq_one_letter_code
_entity_poly.pdbx_strand_id
1 'polypeptide(L)'
;MKMSLFKDIVLGIDIGGTTCKCGVFTTDGTLVYKDEIPTRKDEGGSLILSDIKEHIPELVKAAGRSCDEIKGVGIGVPGAVREDGTVNKCVNLGWGVFNVAQTFKDMTGYEVKVGNDANMAALGEYWMGSAKAYSSVVLVTIGTGVGGGVIIDGKPICGYNGAAAEIGHLPIVEEETEYCNCGNKGCLEQVASATGIVRTATRMLNATDEPSALRALPYISAKAVFDEAKSGDSCAIKIVDYVCRYLGKGIACASAMTDTEVICIGGGVSAAGDYLIERVAKYYKEYAFHACKNTR
;
A
#
# COMPACT_ATOMS: atom_id res chain seq x y z
N MET A 1 44.73 -2.39 7.70
CA MET A 1 43.50 -3.09 8.05
C MET A 1 42.72 -3.34 6.76
N LYS A 2 42.69 -4.56 6.23
CA LYS A 2 41.94 -4.89 5.01
C LYS A 2 40.44 -4.79 5.36
N MET A 3 39.77 -3.72 4.95
CA MET A 3 38.32 -3.65 4.99
C MET A 3 37.74 -4.79 4.16
N SER A 4 36.91 -5.60 4.76
CA SER A 4 36.17 -6.66 4.09
C SER A 4 35.28 -6.06 3.01
N LEU A 5 35.55 -6.38 1.75
CA LEU A 5 34.75 -5.99 0.58
C LEU A 5 33.44 -6.82 0.48
N PHE A 6 32.82 -7.15 1.59
CA PHE A 6 31.53 -7.82 1.55
C PHE A 6 30.43 -6.77 1.39
N LYS A 7 29.75 -6.82 0.26
CA LYS A 7 28.50 -6.08 0.03
C LYS A 7 27.43 -6.72 0.89
N ASP A 8 27.12 -6.12 2.04
CA ASP A 8 26.22 -6.67 3.05
C ASP A 8 25.05 -5.76 3.43
N ILE A 9 24.94 -4.59 2.79
CA ILE A 9 23.78 -3.71 2.93
C ILE A 9 22.98 -3.58 1.64
N VAL A 10 21.71 -3.33 1.80
CA VAL A 10 20.77 -2.99 0.72
C VAL A 10 20.04 -1.69 1.07
N LEU A 11 19.71 -0.92 0.06
CA LEU A 11 18.88 0.28 0.23
C LEU A 11 17.45 -0.03 -0.13
N GLY A 12 16.52 0.39 0.71
CA GLY A 12 15.08 0.39 0.44
C GLY A 12 14.59 1.82 0.29
N ILE A 13 13.94 2.13 -0.82
CA ILE A 13 13.44 3.47 -1.12
C ILE A 13 11.96 3.37 -1.44
N ASP A 14 11.14 4.14 -0.73
CA ASP A 14 9.71 4.27 -0.98
C ASP A 14 9.42 5.68 -1.47
N ILE A 15 9.11 5.81 -2.76
CA ILE A 15 8.84 7.10 -3.40
C ILE A 15 7.36 7.44 -3.26
N GLY A 16 7.02 8.21 -2.24
CA GLY A 16 5.68 8.75 -2.07
C GLY A 16 5.47 10.06 -2.84
N GLY A 17 4.22 10.49 -2.93
CA GLY A 17 3.87 11.76 -3.60
C GLY A 17 4.32 13.05 -2.87
N THR A 18 4.84 12.95 -1.64
CA THR A 18 5.28 14.09 -0.83
C THR A 18 6.70 13.90 -0.31
N THR A 19 7.04 12.69 0.10
CA THR A 19 8.37 12.33 0.63
C THR A 19 8.83 11.01 0.03
N CYS A 20 10.15 10.89 -0.20
CA CYS A 20 10.84 9.65 -0.48
C CYS A 20 11.44 9.16 0.84
N LYS A 21 11.01 8.00 1.32
CA LYS A 21 11.56 7.37 2.51
C LYS A 21 12.70 6.46 2.10
N CYS A 22 13.84 6.61 2.76
CA CYS A 22 15.05 5.87 2.45
C CYS A 22 15.51 5.08 3.68
N GLY A 23 15.84 3.81 3.49
CA GLY A 23 16.34 2.95 4.57
C GLY A 23 17.59 2.19 4.15
N VAL A 24 18.50 2.01 5.11
CA VAL A 24 19.66 1.13 5.00
C VAL A 24 19.36 -0.13 5.79
N PHE A 25 19.44 -1.28 5.14
CA PHE A 25 19.18 -2.59 5.74
C PHE A 25 20.40 -3.49 5.56
N THR A 26 20.62 -4.40 6.49
CA THR A 26 21.48 -5.55 6.26
C THR A 26 20.78 -6.55 5.35
N THR A 27 21.52 -7.46 4.73
CA THR A 27 20.96 -8.45 3.79
C THR A 27 20.02 -9.47 4.43
N ASP A 28 19.98 -9.54 5.77
CA ASP A 28 19.01 -10.34 6.53
C ASP A 28 17.69 -9.58 6.84
N GLY A 29 17.57 -8.32 6.40
CA GLY A 29 16.38 -7.49 6.58
C GLY A 29 16.37 -6.59 7.82
N THR A 30 17.46 -6.56 8.60
CA THR A 30 17.53 -5.68 9.76
C THR A 30 17.69 -4.22 9.31
N LEU A 31 16.79 -3.34 9.76
CA LEU A 31 16.89 -1.89 9.53
C LEU A 31 18.04 -1.31 10.37
N VAL A 32 19.02 -0.73 9.68
CA VAL A 32 20.18 -0.06 10.32
C VAL A 32 19.90 1.43 10.55
N TYR A 33 19.41 2.10 9.52
CA TYR A 33 19.10 3.54 9.57
C TYR A 33 18.00 3.88 8.58
N LYS A 34 17.24 4.92 8.86
CA LYS A 34 16.22 5.46 7.94
C LYS A 34 16.19 6.98 7.99
N ASP A 35 15.86 7.56 6.86
CA ASP A 35 15.70 8.99 6.68
C ASP A 35 14.67 9.26 5.58
N GLU A 36 14.31 10.52 5.38
CA GLU A 36 13.38 10.91 4.32
C GLU A 36 13.79 12.24 3.68
N ILE A 37 13.54 12.37 2.39
CA ILE A 37 13.73 13.60 1.63
C ILE A 37 12.42 14.01 0.94
N PRO A 38 12.19 15.30 0.65
CA PRO A 38 11.03 15.75 -0.10
C PRO A 38 10.98 15.15 -1.50
N THR A 39 9.79 14.80 -1.99
CA THR A 39 9.56 14.42 -3.39
C THR A 39 9.38 15.68 -4.23
N ARG A 40 10.39 16.08 -4.99
CA ARG A 40 10.29 17.23 -5.90
C ARG A 40 9.62 16.82 -7.21
N LYS A 41 8.35 17.17 -7.35
CA LYS A 41 7.52 16.84 -8.54
C LYS A 41 7.61 17.89 -9.65
N ASP A 42 8.38 18.93 -9.43
CA ASP A 42 8.62 19.96 -10.44
C ASP A 42 9.16 19.34 -11.74
N GLU A 43 8.89 19.97 -12.86
CA GLU A 43 9.32 19.52 -14.18
C GLU A 43 8.95 18.04 -14.48
N GLY A 44 7.75 17.63 -14.04
CA GLY A 44 7.28 16.26 -14.26
C GLY A 44 8.04 15.20 -13.43
N GLY A 45 8.59 15.59 -12.27
CA GLY A 45 9.28 14.68 -11.36
C GLY A 45 10.66 14.23 -11.86
N SER A 46 11.26 14.96 -12.80
CA SER A 46 12.56 14.64 -13.39
C SER A 46 13.72 14.62 -12.38
N LEU A 47 13.56 15.37 -11.28
CA LEU A 47 14.59 15.52 -10.25
C LEU A 47 14.56 14.41 -9.18
N ILE A 48 13.50 13.63 -9.07
CA ILE A 48 13.31 12.66 -7.98
C ILE A 48 14.47 11.66 -7.89
N LEU A 49 14.86 11.05 -9.01
CA LEU A 49 15.91 10.05 -9.00
C LEU A 49 17.30 10.65 -8.75
N SER A 50 17.55 11.88 -9.19
CA SER A 50 18.82 12.58 -8.90
C SER A 50 18.92 12.96 -7.42
N ASP A 51 17.83 13.45 -6.82
CA ASP A 51 17.79 13.77 -5.39
C ASP A 51 18.06 12.55 -4.52
N ILE A 52 17.44 11.41 -4.87
CA ILE A 52 17.70 10.15 -4.18
C ILE A 52 19.16 9.73 -4.32
N LYS A 53 19.72 9.80 -5.52
CA LYS A 53 21.13 9.48 -5.77
C LYS A 53 22.06 10.36 -4.92
N GLU A 54 21.82 11.65 -4.89
CA GLU A 54 22.63 12.62 -4.13
C GLU A 54 22.55 12.40 -2.62
N HIS A 55 21.39 11.90 -2.13
CA HIS A 55 21.19 11.61 -0.71
C HIS A 55 21.86 10.30 -0.24
N ILE A 56 22.10 9.31 -1.12
CA ILE A 56 22.67 8.00 -0.74
C ILE A 56 23.95 8.10 0.10
N PRO A 57 24.96 8.93 -0.23
CA PRO A 57 26.19 8.98 0.56
C PRO A 57 25.97 9.44 2.00
N GLU A 58 25.08 10.41 2.22
CA GLU A 58 24.73 10.89 3.57
C GLU A 58 23.96 9.85 4.36
N LEU A 59 22.97 9.20 3.73
CA LEU A 59 22.16 8.13 4.31
C LEU A 59 23.05 6.96 4.80
N VAL A 60 23.96 6.48 3.94
CA VAL A 60 24.85 5.36 4.25
C VAL A 60 25.88 5.74 5.31
N LYS A 61 26.42 6.96 5.27
CA LYS A 61 27.32 7.47 6.31
C LYS A 61 26.62 7.58 7.67
N ALA A 62 25.38 8.04 7.70
CA ALA A 62 24.58 8.11 8.94
C ALA A 62 24.28 6.71 9.53
N ALA A 63 24.20 5.70 8.68
CA ALA A 63 24.12 4.30 9.09
C ALA A 63 25.46 3.72 9.61
N GLY A 64 26.56 4.51 9.61
CA GLY A 64 27.89 4.02 9.98
C GLY A 64 28.51 3.05 8.95
N ARG A 65 28.09 3.15 7.68
CA ARG A 65 28.46 2.22 6.61
C ARG A 65 29.17 2.96 5.47
N SER A 66 29.61 2.21 4.46
CA SER A 66 30.26 2.74 3.25
C SER A 66 29.43 2.39 1.99
N CYS A 67 29.42 3.26 1.01
CA CYS A 67 28.74 3.02 -0.26
C CYS A 67 29.27 1.79 -1.01
N ASP A 68 30.52 1.39 -0.79
CA ASP A 68 31.09 0.17 -1.37
C ASP A 68 30.46 -1.11 -0.85
N GLU A 69 29.79 -1.04 0.31
CA GLU A 69 29.08 -2.16 0.93
C GLU A 69 27.66 -2.37 0.34
N ILE A 70 27.18 -1.46 -0.50
CA ILE A 70 25.86 -1.56 -1.11
C ILE A 70 25.82 -2.72 -2.11
N LYS A 71 24.97 -3.71 -1.83
CA LYS A 71 24.70 -4.84 -2.70
C LYS A 71 23.67 -4.51 -3.78
N GLY A 72 22.69 -3.69 -3.46
CA GLY A 72 21.63 -3.30 -4.39
C GLY A 72 20.63 -2.34 -3.76
N VAL A 73 19.72 -1.86 -4.60
CA VAL A 73 18.69 -0.89 -4.25
C VAL A 73 17.32 -1.44 -4.65
N GLY A 74 16.38 -1.45 -3.71
CA GLY A 74 14.96 -1.71 -3.96
C GLY A 74 14.17 -0.40 -3.93
N ILE A 75 13.35 -0.15 -4.94
CA ILE A 75 12.55 1.07 -5.05
C ILE A 75 11.07 0.70 -5.16
N GLY A 76 10.26 1.19 -4.23
CA GLY A 76 8.80 1.20 -4.30
C GLY A 76 8.31 2.50 -4.94
N VAL A 77 7.39 2.41 -5.88
CA VAL A 77 6.78 3.58 -6.52
C VAL A 77 5.26 3.42 -6.59
N PRO A 78 4.49 4.50 -6.49
CA PRO A 78 3.06 4.43 -6.70
C PRO A 78 2.74 4.20 -8.18
N GLY A 79 1.78 3.33 -8.46
CA GLY A 79 1.33 3.01 -9.83
C GLY A 79 1.86 1.70 -10.38
N ALA A 80 1.49 1.40 -11.62
CA ALA A 80 1.77 0.12 -12.25
C ALA A 80 3.25 -0.01 -12.65
N VAL A 81 3.90 -1.07 -12.18
CA VAL A 81 5.32 -1.37 -12.46
C VAL A 81 5.45 -2.77 -13.03
N ARG A 82 6.04 -2.89 -14.22
CA ARG A 82 6.33 -4.17 -14.87
C ARG A 82 7.50 -4.87 -14.20
N GLU A 83 7.64 -6.15 -14.43
CA GLU A 83 8.71 -6.99 -13.86
C GLU A 83 10.13 -6.48 -14.20
N ASP A 84 10.31 -5.85 -15.36
CA ASP A 84 11.58 -5.26 -15.79
C ASP A 84 11.90 -3.91 -15.11
N GLY A 85 11.04 -3.42 -14.22
CA GLY A 85 11.18 -2.13 -13.55
C GLY A 85 10.68 -0.93 -14.36
N THR A 86 9.94 -1.18 -15.46
CA THR A 86 9.28 -0.12 -16.22
C THR A 86 8.02 0.36 -15.49
N VAL A 87 7.98 1.63 -15.13
CA VAL A 87 6.79 2.32 -14.62
C VAL A 87 5.89 2.64 -15.82
N ASN A 88 4.63 2.21 -15.77
CA ASN A 88 3.71 2.37 -16.91
C ASN A 88 3.03 3.76 -16.97
N LYS A 89 3.01 4.50 -15.94
CA LYS A 89 2.63 5.91 -15.77
C LYS A 89 2.40 6.15 -14.28
N CYS A 90 3.01 7.15 -13.73
CA CYS A 90 2.74 7.53 -12.35
C CYS A 90 2.32 9.00 -12.27
N VAL A 91 1.00 9.22 -12.32
CA VAL A 91 0.41 10.57 -12.32
C VAL A 91 0.79 11.33 -11.05
N ASN A 92 0.86 10.65 -9.92
CA ASN A 92 1.17 11.25 -8.61
C ASN A 92 2.60 11.83 -8.54
N LEU A 93 3.52 11.33 -9.38
CA LEU A 93 4.90 11.79 -9.48
C LEU A 93 5.15 12.66 -10.73
N GLY A 94 4.16 12.79 -11.61
CA GLY A 94 4.33 13.42 -12.91
C GLY A 94 5.05 12.57 -13.96
N TRP A 95 5.30 11.28 -13.65
CA TRP A 95 6.09 10.40 -14.51
C TRP A 95 5.27 9.82 -15.66
N GLY A 96 5.88 9.84 -16.86
CA GLY A 96 5.45 9.08 -18.02
C GLY A 96 5.87 7.60 -17.93
N VAL A 97 5.93 6.95 -19.08
CA VAL A 97 6.39 5.56 -19.20
C VAL A 97 7.89 5.54 -19.39
N PHE A 98 8.63 4.95 -18.45
CA PHE A 98 10.09 4.73 -18.59
C PHE A 98 10.57 3.64 -17.63
N ASN A 99 11.76 3.08 -17.90
CA ASN A 99 12.36 2.06 -17.05
C ASN A 99 13.16 2.71 -15.91
N VAL A 100 12.56 2.78 -14.74
CA VAL A 100 13.18 3.38 -13.54
C VAL A 100 14.37 2.54 -13.05
N ALA A 101 14.28 1.20 -13.13
CA ALA A 101 15.37 0.33 -12.69
C ALA A 101 16.63 0.55 -13.52
N GLN A 102 16.51 0.57 -14.85
CA GLN A 102 17.65 0.81 -15.74
C GLN A 102 18.18 2.22 -15.59
N THR A 103 17.29 3.23 -15.55
CA THR A 103 17.68 4.63 -15.38
C THR A 103 18.50 4.85 -14.10
N PHE A 104 18.01 4.32 -12.96
CA PHE A 104 18.71 4.50 -11.69
C PHE A 104 20.00 3.66 -11.60
N LYS A 105 20.03 2.48 -12.24
CA LYS A 105 21.25 1.68 -12.39
C LYS A 105 22.31 2.43 -13.20
N ASP A 106 21.93 3.06 -14.31
CA ASP A 106 22.86 3.85 -15.15
C ASP A 106 23.42 5.08 -14.40
N MET A 107 22.58 5.68 -13.53
CA MET A 107 22.99 6.82 -12.70
C MET A 107 23.94 6.45 -11.56
N THR A 108 23.81 5.25 -10.97
CA THR A 108 24.46 4.90 -9.70
C THR A 108 25.44 3.74 -9.80
N GLY A 109 25.31 2.89 -10.80
CA GLY A 109 26.06 1.63 -10.95
C GLY A 109 25.61 0.49 -10.03
N TYR A 110 24.55 0.69 -9.21
CA TYR A 110 24.02 -0.34 -8.35
C TYR A 110 23.05 -1.28 -9.10
N GLU A 111 22.91 -2.51 -8.61
CA GLU A 111 21.79 -3.36 -9.03
C GLU A 111 20.49 -2.81 -8.44
N VAL A 112 19.47 -2.63 -9.29
CA VAL A 112 18.22 -1.96 -8.92
C VAL A 112 17.02 -2.87 -9.23
N LYS A 113 16.11 -2.97 -8.27
CA LYS A 113 14.78 -3.57 -8.45
C LYS A 113 13.72 -2.53 -8.13
N VAL A 114 12.71 -2.46 -8.97
CA VAL A 114 11.60 -1.50 -8.80
C VAL A 114 10.29 -2.26 -8.80
N GLY A 115 9.38 -1.88 -7.94
CA GLY A 115 8.05 -2.47 -7.87
C GLY A 115 7.01 -1.45 -7.43
N ASN A 116 5.74 -1.79 -7.60
CA ASN A 116 4.64 -1.02 -7.03
C ASN A 116 4.74 -1.02 -5.50
N ASP A 117 4.41 0.10 -4.84
CA ASP A 117 4.51 0.31 -3.40
C ASP A 117 3.72 -0.74 -2.58
N ALA A 118 2.48 -1.06 -2.98
CA ALA A 118 1.67 -2.08 -2.31
C ALA A 118 2.22 -3.51 -2.52
N ASN A 119 2.76 -3.81 -3.71
CA ASN A 119 3.45 -5.08 -3.96
C ASN A 119 4.72 -5.21 -3.11
N MET A 120 5.48 -4.12 -2.93
CA MET A 120 6.67 -4.12 -2.08
C MET A 120 6.28 -4.25 -0.60
N ALA A 121 5.18 -3.64 -0.17
CA ALA A 121 4.64 -3.84 1.17
C ALA A 121 4.22 -5.31 1.40
N ALA A 122 3.55 -5.94 0.42
CA ALA A 122 3.19 -7.36 0.49
C ALA A 122 4.42 -8.26 0.59
N LEU A 123 5.46 -7.96 -0.17
CA LEU A 123 6.73 -8.69 -0.10
C LEU A 123 7.41 -8.51 1.26
N GLY A 124 7.33 -7.31 1.84
CA GLY A 124 7.83 -7.01 3.19
C GLY A 124 7.10 -7.82 4.27
N GLU A 125 5.75 -7.89 4.22
CA GLU A 125 4.94 -8.69 5.13
C GLU A 125 5.20 -10.21 4.97
N TYR A 126 5.38 -10.67 3.75
CA TYR A 126 5.76 -12.03 3.45
C TYR A 126 7.14 -12.38 4.00
N TRP A 127 8.13 -11.50 3.83
CA TRP A 127 9.51 -11.79 4.20
C TRP A 127 9.77 -11.63 5.70
N MET A 128 9.35 -10.51 6.30
CA MET A 128 9.71 -10.13 7.67
C MET A 128 8.51 -9.83 8.57
N GLY A 129 7.30 -9.78 8.02
CA GLY A 129 6.11 -9.35 8.72
C GLY A 129 5.17 -10.49 9.14
N SER A 130 3.89 -10.14 9.19
CA SER A 130 2.81 -11.00 9.67
C SER A 130 2.55 -12.24 8.80
N ALA A 131 2.97 -12.20 7.54
CA ALA A 131 2.76 -13.29 6.57
C ALA A 131 3.97 -14.23 6.40
N LYS A 132 5.02 -14.10 7.21
CA LYS A 132 6.28 -14.85 7.07
C LYS A 132 6.13 -16.39 7.09
N ALA A 133 5.06 -16.91 7.69
CA ALA A 133 4.83 -18.36 7.81
C ALA A 133 4.05 -18.97 6.64
N TYR A 134 3.65 -18.17 5.65
CA TYR A 134 2.78 -18.57 4.56
C TYR A 134 3.51 -18.51 3.22
N SER A 135 3.10 -19.32 2.25
CA SER A 135 3.67 -19.33 0.89
C SER A 135 2.92 -18.40 -0.07
N SER A 136 1.67 -18.10 0.23
CA SER A 136 0.83 -17.22 -0.58
C SER A 136 0.04 -16.23 0.27
N VAL A 137 0.02 -14.97 -0.17
CA VAL A 137 -0.48 -13.82 0.59
C VAL A 137 -1.25 -12.88 -0.31
N VAL A 138 -2.39 -12.38 0.16
CA VAL A 138 -2.97 -11.12 -0.33
C VAL A 138 -2.78 -10.06 0.76
N LEU A 139 -2.10 -8.98 0.44
CA LEU A 139 -2.09 -7.78 1.27
C LEU A 139 -3.08 -6.76 0.71
N VAL A 140 -3.88 -6.18 1.59
CA VAL A 140 -4.73 -5.02 1.29
C VAL A 140 -4.30 -3.87 2.17
N THR A 141 -3.81 -2.80 1.58
CA THR A 141 -3.41 -1.59 2.30
C THR A 141 -4.52 -0.54 2.24
N ILE A 142 -4.95 -0.04 3.40
CA ILE A 142 -6.03 0.95 3.52
C ILE A 142 -5.45 2.25 4.08
N GLY A 143 -5.14 3.15 3.17
CA GLY A 143 -4.62 4.49 3.44
C GLY A 143 -5.49 5.56 2.79
N THR A 144 -4.90 6.59 2.19
CA THR A 144 -5.59 7.59 1.36
C THR A 144 -6.38 6.93 0.24
N GLY A 145 -5.84 5.86 -0.34
CA GLY A 145 -6.49 4.94 -1.27
C GLY A 145 -6.57 3.52 -0.70
N VAL A 146 -6.93 2.55 -1.55
CA VAL A 146 -6.86 1.11 -1.27
C VAL A 146 -5.89 0.48 -2.27
N GLY A 147 -4.76 0.01 -1.76
CA GLY A 147 -3.80 -0.75 -2.55
C GLY A 147 -3.90 -2.25 -2.29
N GLY A 148 -3.35 -3.04 -3.20
CA GLY A 148 -3.24 -4.48 -3.05
C GLY A 148 -1.90 -5.01 -3.50
N GLY A 149 -1.48 -6.12 -2.90
CA GLY A 149 -0.32 -6.89 -3.33
C GLY A 149 -0.59 -8.38 -3.16
N VAL A 150 -0.16 -9.16 -4.14
CA VAL A 150 -0.34 -10.62 -4.14
C VAL A 150 1.02 -11.29 -4.25
N ILE A 151 1.28 -12.22 -3.34
CA ILE A 151 2.43 -13.11 -3.35
C ILE A 151 1.93 -14.53 -3.60
N ILE A 152 2.49 -15.22 -4.59
CA ILE A 152 2.23 -16.64 -4.86
C ILE A 152 3.58 -17.34 -4.93
N ASP A 153 3.73 -18.42 -4.19
CA ASP A 153 4.99 -19.18 -4.09
C ASP A 153 6.20 -18.28 -3.81
N GLY A 154 6.03 -17.29 -2.91
CA GLY A 154 7.08 -16.36 -2.54
C GLY A 154 7.42 -15.28 -3.57
N LYS A 155 6.64 -15.16 -4.64
CA LYS A 155 6.88 -14.17 -5.71
C LYS A 155 5.73 -13.17 -5.81
N PRO A 156 6.03 -11.87 -5.92
CA PRO A 156 5.01 -10.87 -6.16
C PRO A 156 4.43 -11.05 -7.58
N ILE A 157 3.12 -10.94 -7.68
CA ILE A 157 2.41 -10.98 -8.95
C ILE A 157 2.25 -9.54 -9.46
N CYS A 158 3.07 -9.17 -10.43
CA CYS A 158 3.02 -7.83 -11.03
C CYS A 158 2.00 -7.73 -12.18
N GLY A 159 1.75 -8.83 -12.89
CA GLY A 159 0.92 -8.84 -14.11
C GLY A 159 1.65 -8.28 -15.32
N TYR A 160 1.06 -8.47 -16.50
CA TYR A 160 1.66 -8.07 -17.77
C TYR A 160 1.92 -6.55 -17.88
N ASN A 161 0.98 -5.75 -17.40
CA ASN A 161 1.08 -4.28 -17.41
C ASN A 161 1.60 -3.69 -16.10
N GLY A 162 1.96 -4.53 -15.12
CA GLY A 162 2.31 -4.11 -13.78
C GLY A 162 1.12 -3.73 -12.90
N ALA A 163 -0.11 -4.07 -13.30
CA ALA A 163 -1.35 -3.65 -12.65
C ALA A 163 -2.11 -4.83 -12.00
N ALA A 164 -1.43 -5.92 -11.67
CA ALA A 164 -2.05 -6.96 -10.86
C ALA A 164 -2.30 -6.46 -9.43
N ALA A 165 -3.31 -7.04 -8.78
CA ALA A 165 -3.70 -6.73 -7.41
C ALA A 165 -4.22 -5.29 -7.16
N GLU A 166 -4.67 -4.60 -8.18
CA GLU A 166 -5.35 -3.29 -8.07
C GLU A 166 -6.76 -3.44 -7.47
N ILE A 167 -6.83 -4.04 -6.27
CA ILE A 167 -8.07 -4.39 -5.56
C ILE A 167 -8.93 -3.16 -5.25
N GLY A 168 -8.31 -2.01 -5.02
CA GLY A 168 -9.00 -0.75 -4.76
C GLY A 168 -9.86 -0.29 -5.95
N HIS A 169 -9.54 -0.74 -7.16
CA HIS A 169 -10.26 -0.38 -8.38
C HIS A 169 -11.28 -1.43 -8.85
N LEU A 170 -11.57 -2.44 -8.04
CA LEU A 170 -12.69 -3.36 -8.29
C LEU A 170 -14.02 -2.58 -8.28
N PRO A 171 -14.80 -2.62 -9.39
CA PRO A 171 -16.05 -1.85 -9.52
C PRO A 171 -17.22 -2.62 -8.87
N ILE A 172 -17.24 -2.68 -7.54
CA ILE A 172 -18.18 -3.49 -6.76
C ILE A 172 -19.19 -2.68 -5.96
N VAL A 173 -19.12 -1.36 -6.01
CA VAL A 173 -20.04 -0.42 -5.36
C VAL A 173 -21.02 0.09 -6.42
N GLU A 174 -22.09 -0.67 -6.64
CA GLU A 174 -23.03 -0.47 -7.77
C GLU A 174 -23.77 0.88 -7.71
N GLU A 175 -24.04 1.37 -6.48
CA GLU A 175 -24.75 2.64 -6.24
C GLU A 175 -23.86 3.89 -6.34
N GLU A 176 -22.55 3.74 -6.58
CA GLU A 176 -21.66 4.89 -6.67
C GLU A 176 -21.85 5.68 -7.97
N THR A 177 -22.13 6.95 -7.83
CA THR A 177 -22.42 7.85 -8.96
C THR A 177 -21.24 8.73 -9.36
N GLU A 178 -20.29 8.96 -8.43
CA GLU A 178 -19.11 9.77 -8.68
C GLU A 178 -18.00 8.97 -9.33
N TYR A 179 -17.14 9.67 -10.07
CA TYR A 179 -15.97 9.04 -10.66
C TYR A 179 -14.84 8.84 -9.63
N CYS A 180 -14.21 7.68 -9.68
CA CYS A 180 -12.91 7.44 -9.06
C CYS A 180 -11.80 8.15 -9.85
N ASN A 181 -10.68 8.43 -9.19
CA ASN A 181 -9.50 9.03 -9.86
C ASN A 181 -8.94 8.17 -11.02
N CYS A 182 -9.25 6.87 -11.06
CA CYS A 182 -8.90 5.99 -12.19
C CYS A 182 -9.80 6.18 -13.42
N GLY A 183 -10.86 6.99 -13.34
CA GLY A 183 -11.81 7.26 -14.42
C GLY A 183 -13.05 6.35 -14.41
N ASN A 184 -13.09 5.31 -13.58
CA ASN A 184 -14.25 4.43 -13.43
C ASN A 184 -15.17 4.88 -12.29
N LYS A 185 -16.34 4.25 -12.17
CA LYS A 185 -17.26 4.40 -11.04
C LYS A 185 -17.37 3.10 -10.25
N GLY A 186 -17.71 3.21 -8.97
CA GLY A 186 -17.97 2.04 -8.13
C GLY A 186 -16.73 1.32 -7.64
N CYS A 187 -15.54 1.93 -7.70
CA CYS A 187 -14.32 1.35 -7.17
C CYS A 187 -14.41 1.14 -5.65
N LEU A 188 -13.91 0.00 -5.17
CA LEU A 188 -13.82 -0.31 -3.73
C LEU A 188 -13.18 0.84 -2.93
N GLU A 189 -12.14 1.46 -3.46
CA GLU A 189 -11.44 2.59 -2.84
C GLU A 189 -12.37 3.74 -2.48
N GLN A 190 -13.40 3.99 -3.29
CA GLN A 190 -14.35 5.08 -3.06
C GLN A 190 -15.15 4.92 -1.76
N VAL A 191 -15.20 3.74 -1.19
CA VAL A 191 -15.88 3.43 0.08
C VAL A 191 -14.90 3.03 1.17
N ALA A 192 -13.91 2.20 0.85
CA ALA A 192 -13.09 1.53 1.86
C ALA A 192 -11.77 2.25 2.20
N SER A 193 -11.32 3.22 1.40
CA SER A 193 -10.15 4.04 1.75
C SER A 193 -10.45 5.00 2.91
N ALA A 194 -9.43 5.57 3.54
CA ALA A 194 -9.63 6.58 4.59
C ALA A 194 -10.47 7.77 4.09
N THR A 195 -10.23 8.23 2.86
CA THR A 195 -11.03 9.27 2.22
C THR A 195 -12.45 8.79 1.87
N GLY A 196 -12.58 7.54 1.42
CA GLY A 196 -13.85 6.88 1.14
C GLY A 196 -14.71 6.71 2.40
N ILE A 197 -14.12 6.35 3.52
CA ILE A 197 -14.80 6.25 4.84
C ILE A 197 -15.37 7.62 5.24
N VAL A 198 -14.56 8.67 5.13
CA VAL A 198 -15.02 10.06 5.45
C VAL A 198 -16.17 10.47 4.54
N ARG A 199 -16.06 10.20 3.24
CA ARG A 199 -17.11 10.51 2.26
C ARG A 199 -18.40 9.73 2.55
N THR A 200 -18.28 8.43 2.85
CA THR A 200 -19.40 7.57 3.23
C THR A 200 -20.07 8.09 4.51
N ALA A 201 -19.27 8.43 5.53
CA ALA A 201 -19.78 9.01 6.76
C ALA A 201 -20.56 10.31 6.52
N THR A 202 -20.00 11.22 5.73
CA THR A 202 -20.65 12.48 5.39
C THR A 202 -21.98 12.25 4.66
N ARG A 203 -22.02 11.36 3.67
CA ARG A 203 -23.23 11.02 2.93
C ARG A 203 -24.30 10.40 3.83
N MET A 204 -23.93 9.42 4.66
CA MET A 204 -24.88 8.73 5.52
C MET A 204 -25.42 9.65 6.63
N LEU A 205 -24.59 10.49 7.22
CA LEU A 205 -25.02 11.47 8.22
C LEU A 205 -25.96 12.53 7.60
N ASN A 206 -25.70 12.97 6.38
CA ASN A 206 -26.57 13.93 5.70
C ASN A 206 -27.93 13.33 5.26
N ALA A 207 -28.02 12.01 5.17
CA ALA A 207 -29.26 11.31 4.81
C ALA A 207 -30.18 11.02 5.99
N THR A 208 -29.81 11.37 7.23
CA THR A 208 -30.61 11.14 8.44
C THR A 208 -30.39 12.22 9.48
N ASP A 209 -31.37 12.44 10.35
CA ASP A 209 -31.25 13.31 11.51
C ASP A 209 -30.94 12.52 12.81
N GLU A 210 -30.61 11.23 12.70
CA GLU A 210 -30.22 10.43 13.86
C GLU A 210 -29.06 11.11 14.62
N PRO A 211 -29.12 11.19 15.97
CA PRO A 211 -28.02 11.70 16.78
C PRO A 211 -26.74 10.91 16.57
N SER A 212 -25.62 11.62 16.47
CA SER A 212 -24.28 11.00 16.38
C SER A 212 -23.24 11.96 16.92
N ALA A 213 -22.29 11.42 17.65
CA ALA A 213 -21.11 12.17 18.14
C ALA A 213 -20.25 12.72 16.98
N LEU A 214 -20.28 12.04 15.82
CA LEU A 214 -19.57 12.48 14.63
C LEU A 214 -20.03 13.88 14.14
N ARG A 215 -21.27 14.28 14.43
CA ARG A 215 -21.80 15.60 14.04
C ARG A 215 -21.20 16.76 14.81
N ALA A 216 -20.72 16.49 16.03
CA ALA A 216 -20.10 17.50 16.89
C ALA A 216 -18.62 17.74 16.58
N LEU A 217 -18.02 16.90 15.71
CA LEU A 217 -16.61 17.03 15.38
C LEU A 217 -16.36 18.16 14.38
N PRO A 218 -15.29 18.94 14.52
CA PRO A 218 -14.93 19.99 13.58
C PRO A 218 -14.60 19.44 12.18
N TYR A 219 -14.12 18.19 12.12
CA TYR A 219 -13.93 17.43 10.90
C TYR A 219 -14.04 15.92 11.19
N ILE A 220 -14.60 15.18 10.26
CA ILE A 220 -14.70 13.73 10.35
C ILE A 220 -13.42 13.11 9.76
N SER A 221 -12.83 12.17 10.48
CA SER A 221 -11.71 11.34 9.98
C SER A 221 -12.09 9.86 10.02
N ALA A 222 -11.44 9.02 9.23
CA ALA A 222 -11.65 7.58 9.30
C ALA A 222 -11.41 7.05 10.73
N LYS A 223 -10.37 7.55 11.41
CA LYS A 223 -10.10 7.22 12.83
C LYS A 223 -11.29 7.56 13.72
N ALA A 224 -11.84 8.78 13.62
CA ALA A 224 -12.98 9.20 14.42
C ALA A 224 -14.21 8.30 14.18
N VAL A 225 -14.48 7.91 12.93
CA VAL A 225 -15.58 7.00 12.60
C VAL A 225 -15.43 5.66 13.32
N PHE A 226 -14.23 5.09 13.35
CA PHE A 226 -13.98 3.83 14.08
C PHE A 226 -14.01 4.02 15.60
N ASP A 227 -13.49 5.11 16.13
CA ASP A 227 -13.50 5.39 17.58
C ASP A 227 -14.93 5.57 18.10
N GLU A 228 -15.76 6.34 17.40
CA GLU A 228 -17.17 6.52 17.78
C GLU A 228 -17.99 5.23 17.61
N ALA A 229 -17.70 4.43 16.59
CA ALA A 229 -18.33 3.12 16.44
C ALA A 229 -17.96 2.17 17.61
N LYS A 230 -16.71 2.17 18.05
CA LYS A 230 -16.28 1.42 19.26
C LYS A 230 -16.93 1.93 20.53
N SER A 231 -17.23 3.22 20.59
CA SER A 231 -17.93 3.86 21.73
C SER A 231 -19.45 3.64 21.71
N GLY A 232 -19.98 2.98 20.68
CA GLY A 232 -21.41 2.61 20.60
C GLY A 232 -22.29 3.61 19.83
N ASP A 233 -21.72 4.59 19.13
CA ASP A 233 -22.50 5.49 18.27
C ASP A 233 -23.16 4.72 17.12
N SER A 234 -24.49 4.74 17.07
CA SER A 234 -25.27 3.92 16.13
C SER A 234 -25.04 4.29 14.66
N CYS A 235 -24.84 5.58 14.35
CA CYS A 235 -24.53 6.02 13.00
C CYS A 235 -23.14 5.57 12.59
N ALA A 236 -22.14 5.73 13.46
CA ALA A 236 -20.78 5.30 13.21
C ALA A 236 -20.69 3.76 13.01
N ILE A 237 -21.44 2.98 13.81
CA ILE A 237 -21.56 1.52 13.63
C ILE A 237 -22.09 1.19 12.24
N LYS A 238 -23.18 1.83 11.81
CA LYS A 238 -23.76 1.62 10.46
C LYS A 238 -22.77 1.96 9.34
N ILE A 239 -22.00 3.04 9.51
CA ILE A 239 -20.98 3.47 8.55
C ILE A 239 -19.86 2.42 8.46
N VAL A 240 -19.31 2.00 9.60
CA VAL A 240 -18.25 0.96 9.65
C VAL A 240 -18.74 -0.34 9.05
N ASP A 241 -19.98 -0.75 9.35
CA ASP A 241 -20.57 -1.97 8.83
C ASP A 241 -20.70 -1.93 7.30
N TYR A 242 -21.16 -0.81 6.76
CA TYR A 242 -21.22 -0.58 5.32
C TYR A 242 -19.84 -0.67 4.66
N VAL A 243 -18.83 0.01 5.21
CA VAL A 243 -17.44 -0.02 4.71
C VAL A 243 -16.87 -1.44 4.75
N CYS A 244 -17.01 -2.13 5.89
CA CYS A 244 -16.49 -3.48 6.07
C CYS A 244 -17.17 -4.50 5.15
N ARG A 245 -18.45 -4.30 4.82
CA ARG A 245 -19.17 -5.11 3.85
C ARG A 245 -18.54 -5.06 2.47
N TYR A 246 -18.25 -3.86 1.94
CA TYR A 246 -17.60 -3.72 0.64
C TYR A 246 -16.15 -4.19 0.68
N LEU A 247 -15.44 -3.92 1.76
CA LEU A 247 -14.06 -4.42 1.92
C LEU A 247 -14.03 -5.95 1.92
N GLY A 248 -14.92 -6.60 2.70
CA GLY A 248 -15.04 -8.06 2.71
C GLY A 248 -15.43 -8.63 1.34
N LYS A 249 -16.35 -7.97 0.62
CA LYS A 249 -16.73 -8.35 -0.76
C LYS A 249 -15.54 -8.26 -1.72
N GLY A 250 -14.76 -7.16 -1.66
CA GLY A 250 -13.58 -6.97 -2.51
C GLY A 250 -12.48 -8.00 -2.23
N ILE A 251 -12.22 -8.28 -0.97
CA ILE A 251 -11.26 -9.32 -0.55
C ILE A 251 -11.73 -10.71 -1.02
N ALA A 252 -13.03 -11.01 -0.92
CA ALA A 252 -13.59 -12.27 -1.40
C ALA A 252 -13.42 -12.45 -2.93
N CYS A 253 -13.57 -11.37 -3.70
CA CYS A 253 -13.26 -11.38 -5.13
C CYS A 253 -11.77 -11.68 -5.40
N ALA A 254 -10.86 -11.04 -4.66
CA ALA A 254 -9.44 -11.29 -4.77
C ALA A 254 -9.10 -12.75 -4.42
N SER A 255 -9.64 -13.28 -3.30
CA SER A 255 -9.41 -14.66 -2.88
C SER A 255 -9.91 -15.68 -3.90
N ALA A 256 -11.05 -15.44 -4.55
CA ALA A 256 -11.57 -16.33 -5.57
C ALA A 256 -10.66 -16.46 -6.81
N MET A 257 -9.79 -15.46 -7.03
CA MET A 257 -8.83 -15.44 -8.13
C MET A 257 -7.46 -15.98 -7.75
N THR A 258 -7.08 -15.86 -6.47
CA THR A 258 -5.70 -16.11 -6.02
C THR A 258 -5.55 -17.34 -5.13
N ASP A 259 -6.64 -17.75 -4.45
CA ASP A 259 -6.69 -18.88 -3.51
C ASP A 259 -5.49 -18.90 -2.54
N THR A 260 -5.27 -17.75 -1.87
CA THR A 260 -4.12 -17.56 -0.98
C THR A 260 -4.36 -18.10 0.42
N GLU A 261 -3.28 -18.46 1.12
CA GLU A 261 -3.32 -19.01 2.49
C GLU A 261 -3.71 -17.96 3.54
N VAL A 262 -3.32 -16.70 3.31
CA VAL A 262 -3.52 -15.61 4.26
C VAL A 262 -3.86 -14.29 3.58
N ILE A 263 -4.70 -13.50 4.24
CA ILE A 263 -5.04 -12.14 3.87
C ILE A 263 -4.56 -11.21 4.98
N CYS A 264 -3.70 -10.25 4.62
CA CYS A 264 -3.21 -9.23 5.53
C CYS A 264 -3.91 -7.90 5.24
N ILE A 265 -4.30 -7.18 6.28
CA ILE A 265 -4.84 -5.81 6.17
C ILE A 265 -3.85 -4.86 6.82
N GLY A 266 -3.30 -3.94 6.01
CA GLY A 266 -2.34 -2.94 6.42
C GLY A 266 -2.82 -1.51 6.16
N GLY A 267 -1.91 -0.53 6.30
CA GLY A 267 -2.20 0.88 6.13
C GLY A 267 -2.79 1.56 7.36
N GLY A 268 -3.01 2.87 7.31
CA GLY A 268 -3.42 3.66 8.47
C GLY A 268 -4.74 3.23 9.12
N VAL A 269 -5.69 2.74 8.32
CA VAL A 269 -7.00 2.30 8.82
C VAL A 269 -6.92 0.97 9.59
N SER A 270 -5.88 0.15 9.34
CA SER A 270 -5.67 -1.11 10.09
C SER A 270 -5.43 -0.88 11.59
N ALA A 271 -5.06 0.35 12.00
CA ALA A 271 -4.97 0.74 13.41
C ALA A 271 -6.31 0.62 14.17
N ALA A 272 -7.44 0.46 13.47
CA ALA A 272 -8.71 0.11 14.11
C ALA A 272 -8.70 -1.28 14.78
N GLY A 273 -7.73 -2.15 14.44
CA GLY A 273 -7.46 -3.43 15.09
C GLY A 273 -8.58 -4.45 14.88
N ASP A 274 -8.80 -5.29 15.90
CA ASP A 274 -9.77 -6.39 15.85
C ASP A 274 -11.18 -5.94 15.48
N TYR A 275 -11.57 -4.72 15.84
CA TYR A 275 -12.87 -4.17 15.50
C TYR A 275 -13.10 -4.08 13.98
N LEU A 276 -12.06 -3.77 13.21
CA LEU A 276 -12.07 -3.82 11.74
C LEU A 276 -12.03 -5.26 11.24
N ILE A 277 -11.06 -6.04 11.74
CA ILE A 277 -10.77 -7.40 11.25
C ILE A 277 -11.96 -8.32 11.40
N GLU A 278 -12.61 -8.35 12.57
CA GLU A 278 -13.78 -9.20 12.83
C GLU A 278 -14.95 -8.89 11.88
N ARG A 279 -15.19 -7.59 11.62
CA ARG A 279 -16.27 -7.17 10.72
C ARG A 279 -15.96 -7.49 9.26
N VAL A 280 -14.75 -7.26 8.83
CA VAL A 280 -14.30 -7.63 7.47
C VAL A 280 -14.37 -9.13 7.29
N ALA A 281 -13.89 -9.92 8.25
CA ALA A 281 -13.93 -11.38 8.21
C ALA A 281 -15.37 -11.94 8.17
N LYS A 282 -16.31 -11.30 8.88
CA LYS A 282 -17.74 -11.64 8.80
C LYS A 282 -18.23 -11.55 7.35
N TYR A 283 -18.04 -10.41 6.71
CA TYR A 283 -18.49 -10.18 5.34
C TYR A 283 -17.67 -10.96 4.31
N TYR A 284 -16.36 -11.12 4.54
CA TYR A 284 -15.55 -12.01 3.73
C TYR A 284 -16.14 -13.41 3.64
N LYS A 285 -16.48 -14.03 4.78
CA LYS A 285 -17.09 -15.36 4.83
C LYS A 285 -18.46 -15.45 4.15
N GLU A 286 -19.20 -14.33 4.11
CA GLU A 286 -20.49 -14.25 3.43
C GLU A 286 -20.32 -14.32 1.91
N TYR A 287 -19.34 -13.60 1.35
CA TYR A 287 -19.13 -13.46 -0.09
C TYR A 287 -18.11 -14.43 -0.68
N ALA A 288 -17.22 -15.00 0.14
CA ALA A 288 -16.15 -15.87 -0.35
C ALA A 288 -16.68 -17.17 -0.94
N PHE A 289 -16.04 -17.62 -2.01
CA PHE A 289 -16.24 -18.96 -2.54
C PHE A 289 -16.01 -20.01 -1.43
N HIS A 290 -16.78 -21.09 -1.42
CA HIS A 290 -16.81 -22.00 -0.29
C HIS A 290 -15.45 -22.57 0.11
N ALA A 291 -14.55 -22.81 -0.85
CA ALA A 291 -13.19 -23.31 -0.57
C ALA A 291 -12.30 -22.26 0.11
N CYS A 292 -12.51 -20.96 -0.20
CA CYS A 292 -11.72 -19.86 0.35
C CYS A 292 -12.22 -19.35 1.72
N LYS A 293 -13.37 -19.81 2.22
CA LYS A 293 -13.98 -19.29 3.47
C LYS A 293 -13.10 -19.41 4.72
N ASN A 294 -12.12 -20.31 4.71
CA ASN A 294 -11.23 -20.57 5.82
C ASN A 294 -9.84 -19.94 5.64
N THR A 295 -9.63 -19.12 4.62
CA THR A 295 -8.43 -18.29 4.48
C THR A 295 -8.26 -17.44 5.74
N ARG A 296 -7.04 -17.42 6.27
CA ARG A 296 -6.69 -16.74 7.53
C ARG A 296 -6.56 -15.24 7.34
#